data_7a65803e10090b7b262233ac29ba2e54
#
_entry.id   7a65803e10090b7b262233ac29ba2e54
#
_cell.length_a   1.000
_cell.length_b   1.000
_cell.length_c   1.000
_cell.angle_alpha   90.00
_cell.angle_beta   90.00
_cell.angle_gamma   90.00
#
_symmetry.space_group_name_H-M   'P 1'
#
loop_
_entity.id
_entity.type
_entity.pdbx_description
1 polymer ?
#
loop_
_entity_poly.entity_id
_entity_poly.type
_entity_poly.pdbx_seq_one_letter_code
_entity_poly.pdbx_strand_id
1 'polypeptide(L)'
;MVLIISPWNYPVLLALEPMADALAAGNAVCLKPSELSPNTSKLLAELVPQYLDSEAVRVVEGGPKETGELLKCPFNHIFYTGGGHVGKIVMRAAAEHLTPVTLELGGKSPCFVDRTADINVAARRIAWGKFTNAGQTCVAPDYVLATPDVAEALAERIAVAITEFYGEDPKASPDFGRIINDRHFERLCKLLPVGTVPPEEPSSPLVQVASAVGAAMDMVGRRFNAVTTGRGGAGEMAGSANNAAKPTAGSNMAAADDGATASAAVEPSEIHKVPGVFGLAGRIVCGGKVDRAARYIAPTVLYGTSPDAPVMKEEIFGPILPILVVEDAESAIRFINKRSRPLAAYVFSRDHEVRLTFERQTSSGALGYSLPLGHLLSSRLPFGGVGASGIGTYHGKAGFLTFSHVKTVVTKPQFPDTLRLVYPPFNEAKAKLFDIIAKFS
;
A
#
# COMPACT_ATOMS: atom_id res chain seq x y z
N MET A 1 -2.05 -24.42 -7.58
CA MET A 1 -1.59 -23.33 -8.49
C MET A 1 -1.78 -22.01 -7.81
N VAL A 2 -0.78 -21.14 -7.87
CA VAL A 2 -0.77 -19.82 -7.24
C VAL A 2 -0.82 -18.74 -8.32
N LEU A 3 -1.62 -17.69 -8.13
CA LEU A 3 -1.60 -16.47 -8.94
C LEU A 3 -0.73 -15.43 -8.22
N ILE A 4 0.28 -14.89 -8.92
CA ILE A 4 1.13 -13.79 -8.44
C ILE A 4 0.89 -12.57 -9.33
N ILE A 5 0.38 -11.49 -8.75
CA ILE A 5 0.15 -10.21 -9.42
C ILE A 5 1.18 -9.23 -8.89
N SER A 6 2.19 -8.90 -9.69
CA SER A 6 3.34 -8.09 -9.27
C SER A 6 3.26 -6.64 -9.73
N PRO A 7 3.86 -5.69 -8.99
CA PRO A 7 3.83 -4.26 -9.28
C PRO A 7 4.94 -3.83 -10.23
N TRP A 8 4.98 -2.54 -10.52
CA TRP A 8 5.89 -1.90 -11.48
C TRP A 8 7.14 -1.27 -10.86
N ASN A 9 7.15 -1.03 -9.54
CA ASN A 9 8.21 -0.23 -8.91
C ASN A 9 9.53 -0.99 -8.70
N TYR A 10 9.47 -2.29 -8.45
CA TYR A 10 10.61 -3.23 -8.47
C TYR A 10 10.18 -4.48 -9.25
N PRO A 11 9.98 -4.36 -10.58
CA PRO A 11 9.20 -5.32 -11.36
C PRO A 11 9.85 -6.71 -11.50
N VAL A 12 11.17 -6.81 -11.38
CA VAL A 12 11.87 -8.09 -11.37
C VAL A 12 11.82 -8.74 -9.98
N LEU A 13 12.23 -7.98 -8.95
CA LEU A 13 12.30 -8.49 -7.58
C LEU A 13 10.93 -8.96 -7.09
N LEU A 14 9.91 -8.07 -7.18
CA LEU A 14 8.57 -8.36 -6.67
C LEU A 14 7.74 -9.34 -7.53
N ALA A 15 8.28 -9.76 -8.67
CA ALA A 15 7.75 -10.87 -9.45
C ALA A 15 8.43 -12.19 -9.09
N LEU A 16 9.76 -12.20 -9.03
CA LEU A 16 10.54 -13.43 -8.91
C LEU A 16 10.65 -13.94 -7.46
N GLU A 17 10.69 -13.07 -6.47
CA GLU A 17 10.84 -13.49 -5.07
C GLU A 17 9.61 -14.29 -4.57
N PRO A 18 8.36 -13.81 -4.67
CA PRO A 18 7.21 -14.62 -4.30
C PRO A 18 7.02 -15.84 -5.22
N MET A 19 7.46 -15.78 -6.47
CA MET A 19 7.48 -16.95 -7.37
C MET A 19 8.45 -18.02 -6.87
N ALA A 20 9.64 -17.64 -6.41
CA ALA A 20 10.61 -18.59 -5.85
C ALA A 20 10.07 -19.26 -4.58
N ASP A 21 9.43 -18.50 -3.69
CA ASP A 21 8.80 -19.05 -2.48
C ASP A 21 7.65 -20.03 -2.82
N ALA A 22 6.81 -19.70 -3.81
CA ALA A 22 5.71 -20.54 -4.26
C ALA A 22 6.21 -21.84 -4.91
N LEU A 23 7.25 -21.76 -5.75
CA LEU A 23 7.88 -22.92 -6.39
C LEU A 23 8.58 -23.81 -5.36
N ALA A 24 9.29 -23.21 -4.39
CA ALA A 24 9.93 -23.95 -3.30
C ALA A 24 8.91 -24.73 -2.46
N ALA A 25 7.70 -24.21 -2.31
CA ALA A 25 6.57 -24.87 -1.65
C ALA A 25 5.85 -25.91 -2.55
N GLY A 26 6.34 -26.17 -3.77
CA GLY A 26 5.80 -27.16 -4.70
C GLY A 26 4.57 -26.71 -5.49
N ASN A 27 4.33 -25.42 -5.62
CA ASN A 27 3.19 -24.91 -6.39
C ASN A 27 3.54 -24.66 -7.85
N ALA A 28 2.60 -24.88 -8.74
CA ALA A 28 2.59 -24.24 -10.05
C ALA A 28 2.21 -22.77 -9.94
N VAL A 29 2.77 -21.90 -10.78
CA VAL A 29 2.63 -20.46 -10.71
C VAL A 29 2.09 -19.86 -11.99
N CYS A 30 1.07 -19.01 -11.88
CA CYS A 30 0.66 -18.07 -12.88
C CYS A 30 1.18 -16.68 -12.47
N LEU A 31 2.16 -16.14 -13.17
CA LEU A 31 2.74 -14.83 -12.92
C LEU A 31 2.09 -13.78 -13.84
N LYS A 32 1.51 -12.74 -13.26
CA LYS A 32 1.00 -11.55 -13.96
C LYS A 32 1.87 -10.33 -13.62
N PRO A 33 2.89 -9.99 -14.41
CA PRO A 33 3.68 -8.78 -14.22
C PRO A 33 2.87 -7.52 -14.52
N SER A 34 3.37 -6.35 -14.07
CA SER A 34 2.67 -5.09 -14.29
C SER A 34 2.78 -4.59 -15.73
N GLU A 35 1.68 -4.21 -16.31
CA GLU A 35 1.58 -3.52 -17.61
C GLU A 35 2.23 -2.11 -17.59
N LEU A 36 2.44 -1.53 -16.41
CA LEU A 36 3.11 -0.23 -16.25
C LEU A 36 4.63 -0.31 -16.41
N SER A 37 5.19 -1.53 -16.38
CA SER A 37 6.59 -1.83 -16.71
C SER A 37 6.68 -2.75 -17.93
N PRO A 38 6.25 -2.30 -19.13
CA PRO A 38 6.00 -3.17 -20.26
C PRO A 38 7.25 -3.92 -20.77
N ASN A 39 8.41 -3.27 -20.75
CA ASN A 39 9.67 -3.91 -21.18
C ASN A 39 10.07 -5.06 -20.24
N THR A 40 9.89 -4.89 -18.92
CA THR A 40 10.16 -5.95 -17.95
C THR A 40 9.11 -7.06 -18.05
N SER A 41 7.84 -6.73 -18.23
CA SER A 41 6.76 -7.69 -18.43
C SER A 41 7.05 -8.60 -19.63
N LYS A 42 7.37 -7.99 -20.76
CA LYS A 42 7.74 -8.71 -21.99
C LYS A 42 8.97 -9.61 -21.79
N LEU A 43 10.02 -9.07 -21.13
CA LEU A 43 11.23 -9.82 -20.87
C LEU A 43 10.96 -11.06 -19.99
N LEU A 44 10.14 -10.92 -18.95
CA LEU A 44 9.73 -12.04 -18.10
C LEU A 44 8.92 -13.08 -18.89
N ALA A 45 8.01 -12.65 -19.75
CA ALA A 45 7.23 -13.53 -20.61
C ALA A 45 8.09 -14.32 -21.61
N GLU A 46 9.18 -13.70 -22.10
CA GLU A 46 10.13 -14.33 -23.01
C GLU A 46 11.11 -15.27 -22.30
N LEU A 47 11.65 -14.88 -21.13
CA LEU A 47 12.72 -15.63 -20.47
C LEU A 47 12.20 -16.75 -19.57
N VAL A 48 11.11 -16.54 -18.82
CA VAL A 48 10.62 -17.56 -17.87
C VAL A 48 10.44 -18.93 -18.51
N PRO A 49 9.78 -19.07 -19.69
CA PRO A 49 9.61 -20.40 -20.31
C PRO A 49 10.90 -21.00 -20.90
N GLN A 50 12.00 -20.23 -21.00
CA GLN A 50 13.29 -20.76 -21.46
C GLN A 50 14.09 -21.41 -20.32
N TYR A 51 13.83 -21.00 -19.08
CA TYR A 51 14.59 -21.45 -17.90
C TYR A 51 13.78 -22.30 -16.92
N LEU A 52 12.45 -22.19 -16.97
CA LEU A 52 11.55 -22.92 -16.07
C LEU A 52 10.56 -23.76 -16.87
N ASP A 53 10.10 -24.85 -16.26
CA ASP A 53 9.11 -25.74 -16.86
C ASP A 53 7.81 -24.98 -17.13
N SER A 54 7.43 -24.89 -18.40
CA SER A 54 6.23 -24.20 -18.85
C SER A 54 4.92 -24.87 -18.40
N GLU A 55 4.96 -26.12 -17.94
CA GLU A 55 3.79 -26.77 -17.30
C GLU A 55 3.63 -26.36 -15.84
N ALA A 56 4.72 -25.92 -15.21
CA ALA A 56 4.71 -25.43 -13.83
C ALA A 56 4.59 -23.91 -13.70
N VAL A 57 5.12 -23.13 -14.69
CA VAL A 57 5.13 -21.66 -14.63
C VAL A 57 4.63 -21.06 -15.92
N ARG A 58 3.62 -20.22 -15.81
CA ARG A 58 3.08 -19.42 -16.91
C ARG A 58 3.15 -17.93 -16.59
N VAL A 59 3.55 -17.13 -17.57
CA VAL A 59 3.48 -15.66 -17.50
C VAL A 59 2.33 -15.20 -18.36
N VAL A 60 1.46 -14.36 -17.78
CA VAL A 60 0.31 -13.75 -18.46
C VAL A 60 0.51 -12.24 -18.45
N GLU A 61 0.75 -11.65 -19.61
CA GLU A 61 0.79 -10.21 -19.78
C GLU A 61 -0.62 -9.65 -19.90
N GLY A 62 -0.79 -8.40 -19.55
CA GLY A 62 -2.06 -7.69 -19.67
C GLY A 62 -2.32 -6.70 -18.55
N GLY A 63 -3.40 -5.97 -18.69
CA GLY A 63 -3.83 -4.92 -17.78
C GLY A 63 -4.99 -5.35 -16.87
N PRO A 64 -5.82 -4.37 -16.45
CA PRO A 64 -6.94 -4.64 -15.55
C PRO A 64 -7.97 -5.65 -16.10
N LYS A 65 -8.17 -5.69 -17.43
CA LYS A 65 -9.11 -6.62 -18.08
C LYS A 65 -8.64 -8.06 -17.92
N GLU A 66 -7.42 -8.35 -18.32
CA GLU A 66 -6.81 -9.70 -18.24
C GLU A 66 -6.66 -10.14 -16.79
N THR A 67 -6.28 -9.23 -15.90
CA THR A 67 -6.25 -9.49 -14.44
C THR A 67 -7.64 -9.87 -13.92
N GLY A 68 -8.69 -9.18 -14.39
CA GLY A 68 -10.08 -9.50 -14.02
C GLY A 68 -10.51 -10.90 -14.48
N GLU A 69 -10.06 -11.35 -15.65
CA GLU A 69 -10.32 -12.72 -16.14
C GLU A 69 -9.55 -13.77 -15.30
N LEU A 70 -8.29 -13.51 -14.97
CA LEU A 70 -7.52 -14.40 -14.08
C LEU A 70 -8.18 -14.54 -12.71
N LEU A 71 -8.71 -13.47 -12.14
CA LEU A 71 -9.35 -13.49 -10.83
C LEU A 71 -10.65 -14.31 -10.79
N LYS A 72 -11.22 -14.70 -11.94
CA LYS A 72 -12.36 -15.62 -12.02
C LYS A 72 -11.95 -17.10 -11.92
N CYS A 73 -10.65 -17.40 -12.03
CA CYS A 73 -10.14 -18.75 -11.98
C CYS A 73 -9.95 -19.21 -10.52
N PRO A 74 -10.19 -20.50 -10.21
CA PRO A 74 -10.07 -21.04 -8.86
C PRO A 74 -8.63 -21.36 -8.49
N PHE A 75 -7.83 -20.34 -8.18
CA PHE A 75 -6.46 -20.51 -7.66
C PHE A 75 -6.47 -21.04 -6.22
N ASN A 76 -5.40 -21.73 -5.82
CA ASN A 76 -5.22 -22.20 -4.46
C ASN A 76 -4.68 -21.12 -3.52
N HIS A 77 -4.04 -20.08 -4.08
CA HIS A 77 -3.58 -18.89 -3.37
C HIS A 77 -3.45 -17.73 -4.36
N ILE A 78 -3.72 -16.51 -3.93
CA ILE A 78 -3.46 -15.31 -4.70
C ILE A 78 -2.51 -14.42 -3.90
N PHE A 79 -1.36 -14.10 -4.49
CA PHE A 79 -0.39 -13.15 -3.98
C PHE A 79 -0.46 -11.86 -4.79
N TYR A 80 -0.71 -10.75 -4.13
CA TYR A 80 -0.83 -9.45 -4.76
C TYR A 80 0.06 -8.42 -4.07
N THR A 81 0.87 -7.70 -4.85
CA THR A 81 1.62 -6.54 -4.38
C THR A 81 1.17 -5.30 -5.15
N GLY A 82 0.75 -4.25 -4.43
CA GLY A 82 0.30 -3.01 -5.06
C GLY A 82 -0.56 -2.13 -4.17
N GLY A 83 -1.39 -1.27 -4.76
CA GLY A 83 -2.23 -0.33 -4.02
C GLY A 83 -3.43 -0.98 -3.34
N GLY A 84 -3.81 -0.47 -2.16
CA GLY A 84 -4.90 -1.02 -1.34
C GLY A 84 -6.27 -1.04 -2.03
N HIS A 85 -6.53 -0.12 -2.97
CA HIS A 85 -7.78 -0.15 -3.74
C HIS A 85 -7.91 -1.43 -4.57
N VAL A 86 -6.87 -1.80 -5.31
CA VAL A 86 -6.84 -3.03 -6.11
C VAL A 86 -6.76 -4.27 -5.20
N GLY A 87 -6.03 -4.19 -4.08
CA GLY A 87 -5.99 -5.26 -3.07
C GLY A 87 -7.39 -5.66 -2.57
N LYS A 88 -8.27 -4.69 -2.35
CA LYS A 88 -9.69 -4.96 -2.00
C LYS A 88 -10.46 -5.64 -3.14
N ILE A 89 -10.16 -5.33 -4.41
CA ILE A 89 -10.77 -6.00 -5.57
C ILE A 89 -10.31 -7.46 -5.62
N VAL A 90 -9.01 -7.70 -5.47
CA VAL A 90 -8.43 -9.05 -5.42
C VAL A 90 -9.06 -9.88 -4.29
N MET A 91 -9.16 -9.31 -3.09
CA MET A 91 -9.75 -9.99 -1.94
C MET A 91 -11.23 -10.36 -2.16
N ARG A 92 -12.02 -9.46 -2.76
CA ARG A 92 -13.43 -9.74 -3.09
C ARG A 92 -13.55 -10.87 -4.11
N ALA A 93 -12.73 -10.86 -5.16
CA ALA A 93 -12.74 -11.91 -6.18
C ALA A 93 -12.30 -13.27 -5.59
N ALA A 94 -11.29 -13.30 -4.72
CA ALA A 94 -10.82 -14.49 -4.04
C ALA A 94 -11.90 -15.13 -3.15
N ALA A 95 -12.80 -14.32 -2.57
CA ALA A 95 -13.89 -14.80 -1.72
C ALA A 95 -14.88 -15.71 -2.48
N GLU A 96 -15.08 -15.51 -3.78
CA GLU A 96 -15.97 -16.36 -4.61
C GLU A 96 -15.53 -17.84 -4.63
N HIS A 97 -14.23 -18.09 -4.44
CA HIS A 97 -13.64 -19.43 -4.44
C HIS A 97 -13.07 -19.83 -3.07
N LEU A 98 -13.24 -19.00 -2.03
CA LEU A 98 -12.60 -19.16 -0.72
C LEU A 98 -11.06 -19.26 -0.84
N THR A 99 -10.48 -18.60 -1.83
CA THR A 99 -9.04 -18.63 -2.09
C THR A 99 -8.31 -17.77 -1.06
N PRO A 100 -7.31 -18.31 -0.34
CA PRO A 100 -6.44 -17.54 0.54
C PRO A 100 -5.71 -16.46 -0.23
N VAL A 101 -5.50 -15.29 0.41
CA VAL A 101 -4.79 -14.16 -0.19
C VAL A 101 -3.62 -13.72 0.68
N THR A 102 -2.52 -13.34 0.04
CA THR A 102 -1.46 -12.53 0.63
C THR A 102 -1.47 -11.19 -0.10
N LEU A 103 -1.60 -10.12 0.67
CA LEU A 103 -1.68 -8.76 0.14
C LEU A 103 -0.53 -7.94 0.69
N GLU A 104 0.37 -7.53 -0.19
CA GLU A 104 1.47 -6.62 0.10
C GLU A 104 1.10 -5.23 -0.40
N LEU A 105 0.71 -4.38 0.53
CA LEU A 105 0.17 -3.06 0.22
C LEU A 105 1.16 -1.98 0.68
N GLY A 106 0.79 -0.73 0.51
CA GLY A 106 1.62 0.38 0.94
C GLY A 106 1.19 0.96 2.29
N GLY A 107 1.44 2.24 2.43
CA GLY A 107 1.04 3.01 3.60
C GLY A 107 1.96 4.21 3.81
N LYS A 108 1.59 5.05 4.78
CA LYS A 108 2.42 6.20 5.15
C LYS A 108 3.41 5.78 6.23
N SER A 109 4.59 5.31 5.81
CA SER A 109 5.67 4.85 6.69
C SER A 109 6.29 6.02 7.48
N PRO A 110 6.10 6.11 8.81
CA PRO A 110 6.66 7.17 9.65
C PRO A 110 8.16 6.98 9.87
N CYS A 111 8.86 8.10 10.04
CA CYS A 111 10.24 8.13 10.50
C CYS A 111 10.35 9.11 11.67
N PHE A 112 10.58 8.62 12.88
CA PHE A 112 10.78 9.47 14.06
C PHE A 112 12.27 9.74 14.29
N VAL A 113 12.59 10.99 14.65
CA VAL A 113 13.97 11.44 14.95
C VAL A 113 13.95 12.33 16.20
N ASP A 114 14.70 11.96 17.22
CA ASP A 114 14.85 12.75 18.43
C ASP A 114 16.27 13.36 18.59
N ARG A 115 16.46 14.17 19.64
CA ARG A 115 17.70 14.85 19.96
C ARG A 115 18.90 13.93 20.23
N THR A 116 18.66 12.64 20.51
CA THR A 116 19.73 11.68 20.80
C THR A 116 20.32 11.09 19.53
N ALA A 117 19.63 11.27 18.38
CA ALA A 117 20.10 10.78 17.08
C ALA A 117 21.34 11.52 16.60
N ASP A 118 22.22 10.82 15.89
CA ASP A 118 23.22 11.46 15.07
C ASP A 118 22.54 12.03 13.81
N ILE A 119 22.41 13.36 13.77
CA ILE A 119 21.64 14.05 12.70
C ILE A 119 22.25 13.79 11.33
N ASN A 120 23.58 13.75 11.18
CA ASN A 120 24.25 13.54 9.89
C ASN A 120 23.97 12.12 9.39
N VAL A 121 24.06 11.12 10.27
CA VAL A 121 23.75 9.73 9.93
C VAL A 121 22.25 9.58 9.63
N ALA A 122 21.38 10.18 10.44
CA ALA A 122 19.94 10.13 10.24
C ALA A 122 19.56 10.76 8.87
N ALA A 123 20.06 11.94 8.58
CA ALA A 123 19.79 12.66 7.33
C ALA A 123 20.21 11.85 6.09
N ARG A 124 21.44 11.30 6.08
CA ARG A 124 21.90 10.46 4.95
C ARG A 124 21.07 9.20 4.77
N ARG A 125 20.73 8.51 5.85
CA ARG A 125 19.92 7.28 5.80
C ARG A 125 18.47 7.55 5.41
N ILE A 126 17.88 8.64 5.89
CA ILE A 126 16.53 9.06 5.51
C ILE A 126 16.52 9.49 4.03
N ALA A 127 17.50 10.29 3.58
CA ALA A 127 17.63 10.69 2.18
C ALA A 127 17.76 9.46 1.27
N TRP A 128 18.64 8.53 1.62
CA TRP A 128 18.79 7.27 0.88
C TRP A 128 17.47 6.49 0.83
N GLY A 129 16.84 6.23 1.99
CA GLY A 129 15.61 5.45 2.05
C GLY A 129 14.43 6.12 1.35
N LYS A 130 14.37 7.47 1.36
CA LYS A 130 13.29 8.23 0.73
C LYS A 130 13.46 8.35 -0.77
N PHE A 131 14.68 8.68 -1.25
CA PHE A 131 14.88 9.09 -2.64
C PHE A 131 15.36 7.97 -3.57
N THR A 132 15.70 6.80 -3.02
CA THR A 132 15.86 5.56 -3.81
C THR A 132 14.62 5.33 -4.66
N ASN A 133 14.80 4.99 -5.94
CA ASN A 133 13.73 4.80 -6.93
C ASN A 133 12.76 6.00 -7.03
N ALA A 134 13.29 7.22 -6.85
CA ALA A 134 12.50 8.46 -6.79
C ALA A 134 11.33 8.38 -5.77
N GLY A 135 11.51 7.67 -4.66
CA GLY A 135 10.52 7.51 -3.61
C GLY A 135 9.35 6.57 -3.93
N GLN A 136 9.41 5.84 -5.04
CA GLN A 136 8.38 4.89 -5.47
C GLN A 136 8.59 3.52 -4.81
N THR A 137 8.63 3.51 -3.49
CA THR A 137 8.94 2.35 -2.65
C THR A 137 7.96 2.29 -1.49
N CYS A 138 7.29 1.16 -1.32
CA CYS A 138 6.23 0.94 -0.32
C CYS A 138 6.69 1.10 1.14
N VAL A 139 7.99 0.94 1.40
CA VAL A 139 8.63 1.09 2.71
C VAL A 139 9.53 2.35 2.78
N ALA A 140 9.50 3.25 1.80
CA ALA A 140 10.20 4.52 1.89
C ALA A 140 9.65 5.35 3.08
N PRO A 141 10.50 6.06 3.83
CA PRO A 141 10.01 7.07 4.77
C PRO A 141 9.02 8.01 4.05
N ASP A 142 7.75 7.96 4.44
CA ASP A 142 6.73 8.75 3.77
C ASP A 142 6.60 10.13 4.39
N TYR A 143 6.88 10.24 5.69
CA TYR A 143 7.01 11.49 6.42
C TYR A 143 7.96 11.33 7.61
N VAL A 144 8.50 12.46 8.09
CA VAL A 144 9.34 12.53 9.29
C VAL A 144 8.60 13.24 10.40
N LEU A 145 8.67 12.69 11.60
CA LEU A 145 8.31 13.32 12.87
C LEU A 145 9.61 13.61 13.61
N ALA A 146 9.95 14.87 13.83
CA ALA A 146 11.19 15.25 14.49
C ALA A 146 10.92 16.18 15.68
N THR A 147 11.71 16.02 16.77
CA THR A 147 11.61 16.92 17.91
C THR A 147 12.14 18.32 17.57
N PRO A 148 11.67 19.40 18.24
CA PRO A 148 11.95 20.79 17.83
C PRO A 148 13.43 21.11 17.75
N ASP A 149 14.23 20.52 18.62
CA ASP A 149 15.68 20.73 18.77
C ASP A 149 16.51 20.16 17.60
N VAL A 150 15.95 19.25 16.79
CA VAL A 150 16.66 18.63 15.66
C VAL A 150 15.97 18.84 14.31
N ALA A 151 14.70 19.20 14.28
CA ALA A 151 13.87 19.16 13.07
C ALA A 151 14.41 20.03 11.91
N GLU A 152 14.82 21.27 12.18
CA GLU A 152 15.33 22.19 11.15
C GLU A 152 16.71 21.75 10.66
N ALA A 153 17.62 21.46 11.59
CA ALA A 153 18.97 20.97 11.24
C ALA A 153 18.90 19.65 10.45
N LEU A 154 17.97 18.76 10.79
CA LEU A 154 17.74 17.52 10.05
C LEU A 154 17.29 17.80 8.61
N ALA A 155 16.37 18.75 8.42
CA ALA A 155 15.87 19.13 7.09
C ALA A 155 17.00 19.66 6.20
N GLU A 156 17.84 20.51 6.74
CA GLU A 156 19.02 21.06 6.05
C GLU A 156 20.04 19.96 5.72
N ARG A 157 20.32 19.05 6.66
CA ARG A 157 21.26 17.94 6.44
C ARG A 157 20.73 16.92 5.43
N ILE A 158 19.41 16.73 5.34
CA ILE A 158 18.81 15.91 4.27
C ILE A 158 19.04 16.58 2.91
N ALA A 159 18.90 17.91 2.80
CA ALA A 159 19.18 18.62 1.56
C ALA A 159 20.66 18.49 1.14
N VAL A 160 21.60 18.58 2.08
CA VAL A 160 23.03 18.32 1.82
C VAL A 160 23.24 16.88 1.32
N ALA A 161 22.62 15.90 1.98
CA ALA A 161 22.75 14.50 1.56
C ALA A 161 22.17 14.23 0.16
N ILE A 162 21.10 14.92 -0.24
CA ILE A 162 20.57 14.85 -1.60
C ILE A 162 21.60 15.33 -2.62
N THR A 163 22.28 16.47 -2.35
CA THR A 163 23.34 16.99 -3.22
C THR A 163 24.55 16.05 -3.27
N GLU A 164 24.93 15.45 -2.13
CA GLU A 164 25.99 14.45 -2.10
C GLU A 164 25.67 13.20 -2.94
N PHE A 165 24.41 12.75 -2.98
CA PHE A 165 24.01 11.54 -3.68
C PHE A 165 23.76 11.76 -5.18
N TYR A 166 23.16 12.89 -5.54
CA TYR A 166 22.65 13.14 -6.89
C TYR A 166 23.26 14.34 -7.59
N GLY A 167 24.21 15.05 -6.95
CA GLY A 167 24.82 16.27 -7.48
C GLY A 167 23.94 17.51 -7.34
N GLU A 168 24.42 18.63 -7.83
CA GLU A 168 23.71 19.93 -7.82
C GLU A 168 22.48 19.92 -8.72
N ASP A 169 22.49 19.12 -9.78
CA ASP A 169 21.34 18.88 -10.67
C ASP A 169 20.92 17.40 -10.66
N PRO A 170 20.04 16.99 -9.73
CA PRO A 170 19.56 15.62 -9.67
C PRO A 170 18.83 15.16 -10.95
N LYS A 171 18.36 16.10 -11.80
CA LYS A 171 17.75 15.76 -13.08
C LYS A 171 18.78 15.16 -14.05
N ALA A 172 20.00 15.65 -14.03
CA ALA A 172 21.12 15.15 -14.86
C ALA A 172 21.78 13.91 -14.25
N SER A 173 21.53 13.59 -12.97
CA SER A 173 22.12 12.44 -12.30
C SER A 173 21.67 11.12 -12.94
N PRO A 174 22.60 10.18 -13.26
CA PRO A 174 22.25 8.83 -13.72
C PRO A 174 21.64 7.98 -12.60
N ASP A 175 21.84 8.36 -11.34
CA ASP A 175 21.42 7.60 -10.16
C ASP A 175 20.03 8.01 -9.66
N PHE A 176 19.40 9.05 -10.23
CA PHE A 176 18.09 9.50 -9.85
C PHE A 176 17.01 9.07 -10.84
N GLY A 177 16.01 8.31 -10.35
CA GLY A 177 14.91 7.76 -11.14
C GLY A 177 13.91 8.79 -11.69
N ARG A 178 12.93 8.30 -12.41
CA ARG A 178 11.80 9.08 -12.97
C ARG A 178 10.48 8.51 -12.47
N ILE A 179 9.43 9.33 -12.51
CA ILE A 179 8.08 8.87 -12.18
C ILE A 179 7.57 7.96 -13.28
N ILE A 180 6.97 6.84 -12.91
CA ILE A 180 6.62 5.75 -13.83
C ILE A 180 5.73 6.18 -15.00
N ASN A 181 4.74 7.05 -14.76
CA ASN A 181 3.81 7.52 -15.78
C ASN A 181 3.25 8.92 -15.45
N ASP A 182 2.54 9.51 -16.43
CA ASP A 182 2.00 10.86 -16.33
C ASP A 182 0.92 10.97 -15.24
N ARG A 183 0.08 9.94 -15.05
CA ARG A 183 -0.95 9.94 -13.99
C ARG A 183 -0.32 10.08 -12.60
N HIS A 184 0.76 9.34 -12.30
CA HIS A 184 1.47 9.45 -11.03
C HIS A 184 2.24 10.76 -10.93
N PHE A 185 2.80 11.25 -12.03
CA PHE A 185 3.46 12.56 -12.09
C PHE A 185 2.47 13.67 -11.71
N GLU A 186 1.28 13.71 -12.35
CA GLU A 186 0.25 14.71 -12.07
C GLU A 186 -0.25 14.64 -10.62
N ARG A 187 -0.47 13.44 -10.11
CA ARG A 187 -0.85 13.24 -8.71
C ARG A 187 0.19 13.84 -7.75
N LEU A 188 1.46 13.60 -8.00
CA LEU A 188 2.56 14.12 -7.17
C LEU A 188 2.71 15.63 -7.28
N CYS A 189 2.56 16.21 -8.47
CA CYS A 189 2.59 17.66 -8.65
C CYS A 189 1.54 18.38 -7.78
N LYS A 190 0.36 17.78 -7.59
CA LYS A 190 -0.69 18.33 -6.73
C LYS A 190 -0.35 18.31 -5.23
N LEU A 191 0.66 17.55 -4.82
CA LEU A 191 1.13 17.48 -3.43
C LEU A 191 2.19 18.55 -3.12
N LEU A 192 2.77 19.16 -4.15
CA LEU A 192 3.73 20.26 -3.98
C LEU A 192 3.02 21.57 -3.61
N PRO A 193 3.70 22.49 -2.89
CA PRO A 193 3.14 23.79 -2.58
C PRO A 193 2.73 24.57 -3.84
N VAL A 194 1.66 25.36 -3.73
CA VAL A 194 1.17 26.19 -4.84
C VAL A 194 2.29 27.13 -5.35
N GLY A 195 2.45 27.20 -6.66
CA GLY A 195 3.46 28.04 -7.33
C GLY A 195 4.78 27.34 -7.61
N THR A 196 5.00 26.12 -7.14
CA THR A 196 6.20 25.33 -7.48
C THR A 196 6.07 24.61 -8.83
N VAL A 197 4.85 24.28 -9.24
CA VAL A 197 4.57 23.65 -10.52
C VAL A 197 4.31 24.76 -11.55
N PRO A 198 5.06 24.85 -12.65
CA PRO A 198 4.73 25.78 -13.72
C PRO A 198 3.29 25.57 -14.19
N PRO A 199 2.58 26.64 -14.59
CA PRO A 199 1.28 26.49 -15.22
C PRO A 199 1.41 25.55 -16.42
N GLU A 200 0.37 24.74 -16.68
CA GLU A 200 0.34 23.88 -17.86
C GLU A 200 0.60 24.74 -19.10
N GLU A 201 1.62 24.39 -19.89
CA GLU A 201 1.73 24.97 -21.23
C GLU A 201 0.45 24.65 -21.99
N PRO A 202 -0.18 25.63 -22.64
CA PRO A 202 -1.40 25.37 -23.40
C PRO A 202 -1.10 24.23 -24.37
N SER A 203 -1.87 23.16 -24.25
CA SER A 203 -1.79 21.99 -25.14
C SER A 203 -1.71 22.47 -26.60
N SER A 204 -0.91 21.78 -27.43
CA SER A 204 -0.66 22.15 -28.81
C SER A 204 -1.96 22.55 -29.53
N PRO A 205 -1.92 23.41 -30.56
CA PRO A 205 -3.11 23.88 -31.26
C PRO A 205 -4.08 22.79 -31.69
N LEU A 206 -3.56 21.58 -31.96
CA LEU A 206 -4.38 20.39 -32.32
C LEU A 206 -5.22 19.86 -31.15
N VAL A 207 -4.72 19.93 -29.91
CA VAL A 207 -5.46 19.51 -28.71
C VAL A 207 -6.47 20.58 -28.30
N GLN A 208 -6.16 21.86 -28.52
CA GLN A 208 -7.12 22.96 -28.31
C GLN A 208 -8.30 22.87 -29.28
N VAL A 209 -8.04 22.51 -30.54
CA VAL A 209 -9.10 22.27 -31.53
C VAL A 209 -9.96 21.06 -31.14
N ALA A 210 -9.35 19.97 -30.68
CA ALA A 210 -10.09 18.78 -30.23
C ALA A 210 -10.97 19.08 -28.99
N SER A 211 -10.45 19.86 -28.03
CA SER A 211 -11.22 20.27 -26.83
C SER A 211 -12.33 21.26 -27.16
N ALA A 212 -12.08 22.19 -28.08
CA ALA A 212 -13.08 23.15 -28.56
C ALA A 212 -14.20 22.47 -29.40
N VAL A 213 -13.85 21.45 -30.19
CA VAL A 213 -14.83 20.62 -30.93
C VAL A 213 -15.64 19.77 -29.96
N GLY A 214 -15.01 19.18 -28.91
CA GLY A 214 -15.72 18.44 -27.87
C GLY A 214 -16.70 19.32 -27.07
N ALA A 215 -16.28 20.53 -26.69
CA ALA A 215 -17.15 21.50 -26.00
C ALA A 215 -18.28 22.01 -26.89
N ALA A 216 -18.03 22.19 -28.20
CA ALA A 216 -19.05 22.58 -29.16
C ALA A 216 -20.09 21.45 -29.38
N MET A 217 -19.65 20.18 -29.46
CA MET A 217 -20.55 19.03 -29.53
C MET A 217 -21.40 18.85 -28.27
N ASP A 218 -20.84 19.09 -27.08
CA ASP A 218 -21.59 19.04 -25.82
C ASP A 218 -22.63 20.15 -25.71
N MET A 219 -22.33 21.33 -26.26
CA MET A 219 -23.26 22.48 -26.35
C MET A 219 -24.38 22.22 -27.34
N VAL A 220 -24.09 21.58 -28.48
CA VAL A 220 -25.08 21.14 -29.46
C VAL A 220 -25.96 20.02 -28.87
N GLY A 221 -25.38 19.05 -28.17
CA GLY A 221 -26.13 17.98 -27.48
C GLY A 221 -27.10 18.53 -26.42
N ARG A 222 -26.69 19.53 -25.64
CA ARG A 222 -27.56 20.20 -24.65
C ARG A 222 -28.68 21.03 -25.31
N ARG A 223 -28.44 21.63 -26.46
CA ARG A 223 -29.49 22.33 -27.24
C ARG A 223 -30.48 21.35 -27.86
N PHE A 224 -30.04 20.19 -28.33
CA PHE A 224 -30.92 19.15 -28.86
C PHE A 224 -31.84 18.56 -27.79
N ASN A 225 -31.32 18.30 -26.58
CA ASN A 225 -32.14 17.84 -25.47
C ASN A 225 -33.13 18.90 -24.94
N ALA A 226 -32.81 20.19 -25.06
CA ALA A 226 -33.73 21.25 -24.69
C ALA A 226 -34.88 21.46 -25.68
N VAL A 227 -34.68 21.05 -26.97
CA VAL A 227 -35.71 21.16 -27.99
C VAL A 227 -36.65 19.94 -28.01
N THR A 228 -36.19 18.77 -27.53
CA THR A 228 -37.02 17.55 -27.46
C THR A 228 -37.89 17.43 -26.20
N THR A 229 -37.67 18.28 -25.19
CA THR A 229 -38.51 18.30 -23.95
C THR A 229 -39.61 19.39 -23.95
N GLY A 230 -39.82 20.09 -25.07
CA GLY A 230 -40.82 21.16 -25.21
C GLY A 230 -41.80 20.89 -26.36
N ARG A 231 -42.70 19.90 -26.23
CA ARG A 231 -44.04 19.94 -26.82
C ARG A 231 -44.79 18.62 -26.62
N GLY A 232 -46.03 18.75 -26.14
CA GLY A 232 -47.08 17.76 -26.37
C GLY A 232 -47.74 17.25 -25.09
N GLY A 233 -48.73 18.02 -24.66
CA GLY A 233 -49.69 17.55 -23.66
C GLY A 233 -50.80 16.70 -24.25
N ALA A 234 -51.50 16.10 -23.34
CA ALA A 234 -52.85 15.52 -23.41
C ALA A 234 -53.05 14.19 -24.14
N GLY A 235 -53.58 13.23 -23.38
CA GLY A 235 -54.27 12.05 -23.86
C GLY A 235 -54.38 10.97 -22.79
N GLU A 236 -55.43 11.09 -21.95
CA GLU A 236 -55.96 10.00 -21.14
C GLU A 236 -56.25 8.75 -21.96
N MET A 237 -55.98 7.59 -21.44
CA MET A 237 -56.99 6.51 -21.36
C MET A 237 -56.50 5.34 -20.48
N ALA A 238 -57.40 4.90 -19.67
CA ALA A 238 -57.43 3.84 -18.71
C ALA A 238 -57.10 2.43 -19.24
N GLY A 239 -56.70 1.58 -18.30
CA GLY A 239 -56.95 0.13 -18.46
C GLY A 239 -56.07 -0.81 -17.67
N SER A 240 -56.59 -1.21 -16.49
CA SER A 240 -56.68 -2.58 -15.97
C SER A 240 -55.42 -3.32 -15.49
N ALA A 241 -55.33 -3.41 -14.20
CA ALA A 241 -55.22 -4.59 -13.32
C ALA A 241 -54.45 -5.83 -13.82
N ASN A 242 -53.46 -6.28 -13.08
CA ASN A 242 -53.58 -7.52 -12.28
C ASN A 242 -52.36 -7.72 -11.36
N ASN A 243 -52.70 -7.92 -10.13
CA ASN A 243 -52.17 -8.75 -9.05
C ASN A 243 -51.08 -9.76 -9.40
N ALA A 244 -50.01 -9.79 -8.61
CA ALA A 244 -49.63 -11.00 -7.90
C ALA A 244 -48.50 -10.78 -6.86
N ALA A 245 -48.89 -11.01 -5.63
CA ALA A 245 -48.15 -11.69 -4.55
C ALA A 245 -46.76 -11.23 -4.12
N LYS A 246 -46.74 -10.63 -2.93
CA LYS A 246 -45.62 -10.69 -1.96
C LYS A 246 -45.44 -12.15 -1.46
N PRO A 247 -44.22 -12.54 -1.10
CA PRO A 247 -44.04 -13.31 0.13
C PRO A 247 -43.24 -12.49 1.16
N THR A 248 -43.83 -12.41 2.34
CA THR A 248 -43.20 -12.05 3.61
C THR A 248 -42.38 -13.22 4.12
N ALA A 249 -41.11 -12.96 4.49
CA ALA A 249 -40.51 -13.65 5.63
C ALA A 249 -39.27 -12.87 6.05
N GLY A 250 -39.27 -12.38 7.27
CA GLY A 250 -38.19 -11.67 7.89
C GLY A 250 -37.08 -12.60 8.37
N SER A 251 -35.89 -12.08 8.41
CA SER A 251 -34.93 -12.38 9.45
C SER A 251 -34.01 -11.15 9.59
N ASN A 252 -34.16 -10.47 10.72
CA ASN A 252 -33.25 -9.46 11.19
C ASN A 252 -31.85 -10.07 11.38
N MET A 253 -30.90 -9.71 10.53
CA MET A 253 -29.50 -9.71 10.90
C MET A 253 -29.08 -8.24 10.98
N ALA A 254 -28.77 -7.82 12.18
CA ALA A 254 -28.22 -6.52 12.48
C ALA A 254 -26.98 -6.31 11.60
N ALA A 255 -27.04 -5.33 10.72
CA ALA A 255 -25.88 -4.77 10.06
C ALA A 255 -25.01 -4.17 11.16
N ALA A 256 -23.81 -4.71 11.35
CA ALA A 256 -22.76 -4.04 12.07
C ALA A 256 -22.45 -2.76 11.29
N ASP A 257 -22.69 -1.65 11.93
CA ASP A 257 -22.33 -0.31 11.49
C ASP A 257 -20.80 -0.28 11.38
N ASP A 258 -20.28 -0.42 10.15
CA ASP A 258 -18.91 -0.09 9.84
C ASP A 258 -18.77 1.43 9.96
N GLY A 259 -18.64 1.88 11.19
CA GLY A 259 -18.24 3.23 11.52
C GLY A 259 -16.95 3.53 10.77
N ALA A 260 -17.07 4.21 9.62
CA ALA A 260 -15.96 4.95 9.05
C ALA A 260 -15.47 5.86 10.16
N THR A 261 -14.38 5.47 10.82
CA THR A 261 -13.68 6.32 11.76
C THR A 261 -13.24 7.54 10.97
N ALA A 262 -14.00 8.61 11.08
CA ALA A 262 -13.56 9.95 10.71
C ALA A 262 -12.16 10.10 11.32
N SER A 263 -11.16 10.37 10.49
CA SER A 263 -9.82 10.74 10.92
C SER A 263 -9.95 11.84 11.96
N ALA A 264 -9.84 11.49 13.22
CA ALA A 264 -9.82 12.48 14.29
C ALA A 264 -8.63 13.39 14.01
N ALA A 265 -8.91 14.67 13.80
CA ALA A 265 -7.89 15.69 13.66
C ALA A 265 -6.96 15.62 14.88
N VAL A 266 -5.66 15.64 14.65
CA VAL A 266 -4.68 15.75 15.74
C VAL A 266 -4.90 17.10 16.41
N GLU A 267 -5.05 17.10 17.74
CA GLU A 267 -5.17 18.33 18.50
C GLU A 267 -3.99 19.26 18.17
N PRO A 268 -4.23 20.55 17.93
CA PRO A 268 -3.18 21.51 17.54
C PRO A 268 -2.01 21.62 18.52
N SER A 269 -2.20 21.17 19.78
CA SER A 269 -1.17 21.16 20.83
C SER A 269 -0.11 20.08 20.68
N GLU A 270 -0.36 19.04 19.86
CA GLU A 270 0.59 17.93 19.69
C GLU A 270 1.63 18.17 18.58
N ILE A 271 1.41 19.18 17.73
CA ILE A 271 2.31 19.54 16.63
C ILE A 271 2.58 21.03 16.64
N HIS A 272 3.83 21.40 16.80
CA HIS A 272 4.25 22.79 16.84
C HIS A 272 4.06 23.47 15.48
N LYS A 273 3.41 24.64 15.50
CA LYS A 273 3.37 25.55 14.36
C LYS A 273 4.74 26.24 14.25
N VAL A 274 5.42 26.01 13.16
CA VAL A 274 6.70 26.68 12.88
C VAL A 274 6.43 28.08 12.36
N PRO A 275 6.98 29.15 12.96
CA PRO A 275 6.83 30.51 12.46
C PRO A 275 7.37 30.62 11.03
N GLY A 276 6.63 31.32 10.15
CA GLY A 276 7.05 31.54 8.76
C GLY A 276 6.70 30.40 7.78
N VAL A 277 5.89 29.42 8.21
CA VAL A 277 5.40 28.35 7.32
C VAL A 277 4.41 28.90 6.30
N PHE A 278 4.66 28.65 5.03
CA PHE A 278 3.79 29.03 3.91
C PHE A 278 2.63 28.01 3.79
N GLY A 279 1.51 28.30 4.44
CA GLY A 279 0.30 27.45 4.39
C GLY A 279 0.51 26.04 5.00
N LEU A 280 -0.38 25.11 4.67
CA LEU A 280 -0.38 23.75 5.24
C LEU A 280 0.80 22.88 4.79
N ALA A 281 1.35 23.14 3.59
CA ALA A 281 2.41 22.31 3.01
C ALA A 281 3.78 22.50 3.69
N GLY A 282 3.98 23.60 4.42
CA GLY A 282 5.27 23.95 5.01
C GLY A 282 6.21 24.67 4.05
N ARG A 283 7.45 24.94 4.50
CA ARG A 283 8.52 25.60 3.74
C ARG A 283 9.30 24.57 2.91
N ILE A 284 9.53 24.85 1.63
CA ILE A 284 10.46 24.06 0.81
C ILE A 284 11.89 24.36 1.26
N VAL A 285 12.61 23.33 1.70
CA VAL A 285 14.03 23.40 2.07
C VAL A 285 14.90 23.20 0.82
N CYS A 286 14.56 22.22 -0.01
CA CYS A 286 15.18 21.96 -1.30
C CYS A 286 14.19 21.32 -2.27
N GLY A 287 14.49 21.33 -3.56
CA GLY A 287 13.67 20.70 -4.59
C GLY A 287 12.55 21.60 -5.12
N GLY A 288 11.35 21.04 -5.29
CA GLY A 288 10.15 21.72 -5.81
C GLY A 288 10.11 21.87 -7.33
N LYS A 289 11.22 21.60 -8.04
CA LYS A 289 11.26 21.69 -9.51
C LYS A 289 10.65 20.45 -10.15
N VAL A 290 9.92 20.65 -11.25
CA VAL A 290 9.30 19.57 -12.01
C VAL A 290 9.58 19.72 -13.51
N ASP A 291 9.64 18.61 -14.22
CA ASP A 291 9.71 18.59 -15.69
C ASP A 291 8.76 17.49 -16.19
N ARG A 292 7.67 17.89 -16.82
CA ARG A 292 6.63 17.00 -17.33
C ARG A 292 7.15 16.09 -18.44
N ALA A 293 7.93 16.63 -19.37
CA ALA A 293 8.44 15.87 -20.52
C ALA A 293 9.36 14.73 -20.07
N ALA A 294 10.15 14.96 -19.02
CA ALA A 294 11.03 13.97 -18.43
C ALA A 294 10.36 13.14 -17.32
N ARG A 295 9.10 13.42 -16.94
CA ARG A 295 8.43 12.88 -15.73
C ARG A 295 9.31 13.01 -14.47
N TYR A 296 10.04 14.12 -14.41
CA TYR A 296 10.96 14.42 -13.33
C TYR A 296 10.31 15.28 -12.27
N ILE A 297 10.46 14.89 -11.01
CA ILE A 297 10.17 15.69 -9.83
C ILE A 297 11.44 15.69 -8.99
N ALA A 298 11.95 16.86 -8.69
CA ALA A 298 13.15 17.01 -7.87
C ALA A 298 12.96 16.39 -6.48
N PRO A 299 14.01 15.78 -5.88
CA PRO A 299 13.99 15.44 -4.47
C PRO A 299 13.59 16.65 -3.65
N THR A 300 12.44 16.58 -2.96
CA THR A 300 11.84 17.75 -2.32
C THR A 300 11.66 17.51 -0.84
N VAL A 301 12.15 18.43 -0.01
CA VAL A 301 12.00 18.41 1.44
C VAL A 301 11.11 19.57 1.87
N LEU A 302 10.03 19.25 2.60
CA LEU A 302 9.07 20.21 3.14
C LEU A 302 9.21 20.26 4.68
N TYR A 303 9.58 21.41 5.23
CA TYR A 303 9.76 21.60 6.66
C TYR A 303 8.58 22.30 7.31
N GLY A 304 8.16 21.84 8.48
CA GLY A 304 7.04 22.41 9.22
C GLY A 304 5.68 22.12 8.56
N THR A 305 5.57 20.98 7.89
CA THR A 305 4.33 20.53 7.25
C THR A 305 3.22 20.31 8.28
N SER A 306 2.01 20.80 7.98
CA SER A 306 0.82 20.54 8.80
C SER A 306 0.34 19.08 8.67
N PRO A 307 -0.22 18.49 9.73
CA PRO A 307 -0.91 17.19 9.66
C PRO A 307 -2.04 17.14 8.63
N ASP A 308 -2.65 18.28 8.35
CA ASP A 308 -3.80 18.42 7.46
C ASP A 308 -3.40 18.68 6.00
N ALA A 309 -2.11 18.83 5.73
CA ALA A 309 -1.60 19.07 4.37
C ALA A 309 -2.02 17.94 3.41
N PRO A 310 -2.27 18.24 2.13
CA PRO A 310 -2.62 17.23 1.13
C PRO A 310 -1.61 16.08 1.08
N VAL A 311 -0.32 16.36 1.25
CA VAL A 311 0.78 15.39 1.27
C VAL A 311 0.69 14.39 2.43
N MET A 312 -0.11 14.70 3.48
CA MET A 312 -0.32 13.85 4.65
C MET A 312 -1.57 12.96 4.56
N LYS A 313 -2.43 13.12 3.55
CA LYS A 313 -3.71 12.41 3.45
C LYS A 313 -3.58 10.99 2.90
N GLU A 314 -2.67 10.78 1.95
CA GLU A 314 -2.43 9.48 1.32
C GLU A 314 -0.93 9.20 1.19
N GLU A 315 -0.56 7.95 0.87
CA GLU A 315 0.82 7.56 0.58
C GLU A 315 1.37 8.38 -0.58
N ILE A 316 2.55 9.00 -0.38
CA ILE A 316 3.17 9.88 -1.38
C ILE A 316 3.65 9.08 -2.59
N PHE A 317 4.37 8.00 -2.37
CA PHE A 317 4.95 7.15 -3.42
C PHE A 317 5.68 7.97 -4.50
N GLY A 318 6.56 8.85 -4.02
CA GLY A 318 7.28 9.81 -4.84
C GLY A 318 8.31 10.60 -4.03
N PRO A 319 9.11 11.49 -4.69
CA PRO A 319 10.28 12.11 -4.09
C PRO A 319 9.96 13.40 -3.29
N ILE A 320 8.93 13.34 -2.47
CA ILE A 320 8.51 14.46 -1.60
C ILE A 320 8.55 13.97 -0.15
N LEU A 321 9.30 14.64 0.71
CA LEU A 321 9.47 14.31 2.11
C LEU A 321 8.98 15.44 3.02
N PRO A 322 7.79 15.33 3.60
CA PRO A 322 7.33 16.25 4.63
C PRO A 322 7.96 15.94 5.99
N ILE A 323 8.37 16.98 6.70
CA ILE A 323 8.89 16.94 8.07
C ILE A 323 7.93 17.72 8.96
N LEU A 324 7.34 17.04 9.93
CA LEU A 324 6.47 17.58 10.94
C LEU A 324 7.25 17.70 12.25
N VAL A 325 7.00 18.77 13.01
CA VAL A 325 7.61 18.98 14.31
C VAL A 325 6.66 18.48 15.38
N VAL A 326 7.12 17.53 16.19
CA VAL A 326 6.39 16.93 17.31
C VAL A 326 7.11 17.21 18.62
N GLU A 327 6.39 17.35 19.71
CA GLU A 327 6.96 17.70 21.00
C GLU A 327 7.96 16.64 21.51
N ASP A 328 7.56 15.37 21.44
CA ASP A 328 8.31 14.26 21.97
C ASP A 328 7.92 12.92 21.29
N ALA A 329 8.49 11.82 21.79
CA ALA A 329 8.23 10.47 21.32
C ALA A 329 6.78 10.04 21.54
N GLU A 330 6.16 10.44 22.66
CA GLU A 330 4.78 10.07 22.96
C GLU A 330 3.81 10.76 22.01
N SER A 331 4.03 12.03 21.70
CA SER A 331 3.26 12.78 20.70
C SER A 331 3.40 12.16 19.33
N ALA A 332 4.60 11.72 18.95
CA ALA A 332 4.83 10.98 17.71
C ALA A 332 4.06 9.65 17.67
N ILE A 333 4.08 8.87 18.75
CA ILE A 333 3.36 7.60 18.88
C ILE A 333 1.84 7.85 18.77
N ARG A 334 1.30 8.85 19.50
CA ARG A 334 -0.12 9.23 19.39
C ARG A 334 -0.49 9.61 17.96
N PHE A 335 0.37 10.36 17.29
CA PHE A 335 0.17 10.77 15.89
C PHE A 335 0.14 9.56 14.94
N ILE A 336 1.06 8.60 15.09
CA ILE A 336 1.13 7.38 14.28
C ILE A 336 -0.11 6.52 14.52
N ASN A 337 -0.50 6.32 15.78
CA ASN A 337 -1.61 5.43 16.14
C ASN A 337 -3.01 5.96 15.72
N LYS A 338 -3.15 7.26 15.50
CA LYS A 338 -4.36 7.86 14.92
C LYS A 338 -4.51 7.58 13.40
N ARG A 339 -3.53 6.92 12.78
CA ARG A 339 -3.47 6.62 11.34
C ARG A 339 -3.53 5.13 11.05
N SER A 340 -3.75 4.79 9.78
CA SER A 340 -3.65 3.41 9.33
C SER A 340 -2.26 2.83 9.60
N ARG A 341 -2.21 1.57 10.00
CA ARG A 341 -0.97 0.86 10.27
C ARG A 341 -0.10 0.80 9.02
N PRO A 342 1.14 1.32 9.05
CA PRO A 342 2.04 1.36 7.90
C PRO A 342 2.71 0.00 7.66
N LEU A 343 3.27 -0.17 6.46
CA LEU A 343 4.09 -1.34 6.13
C LEU A 343 5.42 -1.30 6.89
N ALA A 344 6.02 -0.11 7.05
CA ALA A 344 7.24 0.06 7.84
C ALA A 344 7.17 1.31 8.73
N ALA A 345 7.90 1.28 9.84
CA ALA A 345 8.14 2.43 10.71
C ALA A 345 9.63 2.51 11.07
N TYR A 346 10.15 3.72 11.26
CA TYR A 346 11.56 3.94 11.53
C TYR A 346 11.75 4.85 12.73
N VAL A 347 12.76 4.54 13.58
CA VAL A 347 13.06 5.32 14.77
C VAL A 347 14.55 5.59 14.85
N PHE A 348 14.91 6.87 14.81
CA PHE A 348 16.26 7.36 15.05
C PHE A 348 16.32 7.95 16.45
N SER A 349 16.69 7.14 17.39
CA SER A 349 16.92 7.49 18.80
C SER A 349 18.02 6.59 19.36
N ARG A 350 18.88 7.13 20.23
CA ARG A 350 19.83 6.35 21.02
C ARG A 350 19.24 5.94 22.37
N ASP A 351 18.15 6.57 22.76
CA ASP A 351 17.44 6.23 23.99
C ASP A 351 16.74 4.87 23.86
N HIS A 352 17.09 3.95 24.75
CA HIS A 352 16.56 2.60 24.77
C HIS A 352 15.08 2.57 25.13
N GLU A 353 14.65 3.40 26.06
CA GLU A 353 13.24 3.45 26.50
C GLU A 353 12.34 4.01 25.40
N VAL A 354 12.81 5.02 24.65
CA VAL A 354 12.11 5.53 23.47
C VAL A 354 11.92 4.41 22.44
N ARG A 355 12.96 3.64 22.14
CA ARG A 355 12.88 2.51 21.20
C ARG A 355 11.87 1.46 21.66
N LEU A 356 11.96 1.02 22.92
CA LEU A 356 11.03 0.04 23.48
C LEU A 356 9.59 0.55 23.52
N THR A 357 9.39 1.84 23.74
CA THR A 357 8.06 2.45 23.74
C THR A 357 7.45 2.41 22.33
N PHE A 358 8.22 2.73 21.30
CA PHE A 358 7.77 2.57 19.91
C PHE A 358 7.41 1.11 19.57
N GLU A 359 8.28 0.16 19.99
CA GLU A 359 8.05 -1.27 19.75
C GLU A 359 6.76 -1.77 20.39
N ARG A 360 6.48 -1.34 21.63
CA ARG A 360 5.32 -1.81 22.40
C ARG A 360 4.03 -1.09 22.06
N GLN A 361 4.11 0.18 21.66
CA GLN A 361 2.93 1.05 21.52
C GLN A 361 2.56 1.38 20.07
N THR A 362 3.35 0.97 19.08
CA THR A 362 3.01 1.13 17.66
C THR A 362 2.85 -0.22 16.97
N SER A 363 2.15 -0.22 15.84
CA SER A 363 1.97 -1.41 15.02
C SER A 363 2.31 -1.10 13.57
N SER A 364 3.21 -1.89 12.97
CA SER A 364 3.64 -1.82 11.58
C SER A 364 4.04 -3.20 11.08
N GLY A 365 4.20 -3.38 9.78
CA GLY A 365 4.76 -4.62 9.23
C GLY A 365 6.20 -4.84 9.67
N ALA A 366 7.01 -3.78 9.67
CA ALA A 366 8.38 -3.79 10.18
C ALA A 366 8.69 -2.53 10.98
N LEU A 367 9.58 -2.65 11.98
CA LEU A 367 10.14 -1.52 12.73
C LEU A 367 11.66 -1.53 12.58
N GLY A 368 12.22 -0.45 12.02
CA GLY A 368 13.65 -0.28 11.82
C GLY A 368 14.27 0.77 12.74
N TYR A 369 15.30 0.40 13.48
CA TYR A 369 16.06 1.35 14.27
C TYR A 369 17.23 1.91 13.45
N SER A 370 17.19 3.22 13.21
CA SER A 370 18.23 3.96 12.49
C SER A 370 18.55 3.42 11.07
N LEU A 371 17.68 2.62 10.48
CA LEU A 371 17.94 1.99 9.18
C LEU A 371 16.65 1.85 8.37
N PRO A 372 16.30 2.85 7.55
CA PRO A 372 15.25 2.72 6.55
C PRO A 372 15.60 1.60 5.55
N LEU A 373 14.60 0.91 5.04
CA LEU A 373 14.73 -0.22 4.09
C LEU A 373 15.56 -1.42 4.58
N GLY A 374 16.12 -1.37 5.80
CA GLY A 374 17.07 -2.37 6.29
C GLY A 374 16.51 -3.80 6.38
N HIS A 375 15.22 -3.93 6.63
CA HIS A 375 14.53 -5.23 6.67
C HIS A 375 14.42 -5.91 5.31
N LEU A 376 14.66 -5.19 4.20
CA LEU A 376 14.74 -5.75 2.85
C LEU A 376 16.11 -6.35 2.51
N LEU A 377 17.14 -6.08 3.32
CA LEU A 377 18.50 -6.54 3.04
C LEU A 377 18.69 -8.05 3.28
N SER A 378 17.71 -8.71 3.86
CA SER A 378 17.78 -10.15 4.12
C SER A 378 16.44 -10.83 3.84
N SER A 379 16.45 -11.73 2.87
CA SER A 379 15.33 -12.63 2.57
C SER A 379 15.00 -13.64 3.70
N ARG A 380 15.78 -13.65 4.79
CA ARG A 380 15.48 -14.47 5.96
C ARG A 380 14.50 -13.80 6.92
N LEU A 381 14.32 -12.48 6.80
CA LEU A 381 13.38 -11.73 7.61
C LEU A 381 11.98 -11.80 6.97
N PRO A 382 10.95 -12.17 7.73
CA PRO A 382 9.58 -12.10 7.22
C PRO A 382 9.25 -10.67 6.76
N PHE A 383 8.62 -10.56 5.61
CA PHE A 383 8.14 -9.29 5.06
C PHE A 383 6.63 -9.35 4.89
N GLY A 384 5.91 -8.36 5.38
CA GLY A 384 4.47 -8.29 5.26
C GLY A 384 3.87 -7.16 6.09
N GLY A 385 2.68 -6.70 5.68
CA GLY A 385 1.96 -5.63 6.32
C GLY A 385 0.96 -6.11 7.37
N VAL A 386 0.27 -5.16 8.01
CA VAL A 386 -0.78 -5.40 8.99
C VAL A 386 -1.99 -4.49 8.73
N GLY A 387 -3.18 -5.06 8.58
CA GLY A 387 -4.41 -4.32 8.32
C GLY A 387 -4.37 -3.58 6.98
N ALA A 388 -4.34 -2.24 7.00
CA ALA A 388 -4.35 -1.44 5.78
C ALA A 388 -3.07 -1.58 4.93
N SER A 389 -1.95 -2.01 5.53
CA SER A 389 -0.68 -2.22 4.82
C SER A 389 -0.49 -3.63 4.29
N GLY A 390 -1.34 -4.60 4.66
CA GLY A 390 -1.26 -5.93 4.10
C GLY A 390 -1.87 -7.03 4.95
N ILE A 391 -1.86 -8.25 4.38
CA ILE A 391 -2.33 -9.50 4.99
C ILE A 391 -1.34 -10.59 4.58
N GLY A 392 -0.84 -11.34 5.55
CA GLY A 392 0.16 -12.37 5.32
C GLY A 392 1.58 -11.85 5.32
N THR A 393 2.53 -12.75 5.11
CA THR A 393 3.97 -12.47 5.06
C THR A 393 4.65 -13.40 4.06
N TYR A 394 5.80 -12.98 3.53
CA TYR A 394 6.62 -13.81 2.65
C TYR A 394 8.12 -13.58 2.94
N HIS A 395 9.01 -13.98 2.10
CA HIS A 395 10.46 -14.14 2.22
C HIS A 395 10.87 -15.44 2.93
N GLY A 396 11.70 -16.22 2.27
CA GLY A 396 12.36 -17.41 2.80
C GLY A 396 11.39 -18.39 3.47
N LYS A 397 11.63 -18.73 4.75
CA LYS A 397 10.75 -19.65 5.49
C LYS A 397 9.31 -19.17 5.61
N ALA A 398 9.09 -17.86 5.80
CA ALA A 398 7.75 -17.31 5.90
C ALA A 398 6.99 -17.47 4.56
N GLY A 399 7.64 -17.20 3.43
CA GLY A 399 7.07 -17.40 2.11
C GLY A 399 6.78 -18.87 1.82
N PHE A 400 7.71 -19.78 2.13
CA PHE A 400 7.46 -21.22 2.02
C PHE A 400 6.21 -21.66 2.79
N LEU A 401 6.04 -21.20 4.04
CA LEU A 401 4.87 -21.51 4.86
C LEU A 401 3.59 -20.89 4.32
N THR A 402 3.64 -19.65 3.81
CA THR A 402 2.52 -18.94 3.21
C THR A 402 1.94 -19.69 2.01
N PHE A 403 2.81 -20.31 1.19
CA PHE A 403 2.38 -21.08 0.02
C PHE A 403 2.24 -22.59 0.31
N SER A 404 2.27 -23.00 1.59
CA SER A 404 2.12 -24.38 2.03
C SER A 404 0.83 -24.60 2.82
N HIS A 405 0.29 -25.82 2.75
CA HIS A 405 -0.79 -26.25 3.61
C HIS A 405 -0.29 -27.26 4.63
N VAL A 406 -0.50 -26.98 5.92
CA VAL A 406 -0.13 -27.89 6.99
C VAL A 406 -1.28 -28.87 7.23
N LYS A 407 -1.04 -30.14 6.90
CA LYS A 407 -1.99 -31.25 7.11
C LYS A 407 -1.64 -32.00 8.37
N THR A 408 -2.56 -32.09 9.32
CA THR A 408 -2.42 -32.95 10.49
C THR A 408 -2.68 -34.40 10.09
N VAL A 409 -1.71 -35.29 10.36
CA VAL A 409 -1.87 -36.73 10.20
C VAL A 409 -1.72 -37.41 11.56
N VAL A 410 -2.76 -38.11 11.98
CA VAL A 410 -2.78 -38.83 13.25
C VAL A 410 -2.92 -40.34 12.98
N THR A 411 -2.03 -41.14 13.56
CA THR A 411 -2.09 -42.58 13.48
C THR A 411 -2.22 -43.16 14.89
N LYS A 412 -3.22 -44.01 15.07
CA LYS A 412 -3.41 -44.77 16.31
C LYS A 412 -3.40 -46.28 16.01
N PRO A 413 -2.63 -47.10 16.76
CA PRO A 413 -2.70 -48.54 16.65
C PRO A 413 -4.11 -49.06 16.93
N GLN A 414 -4.56 -50.05 16.18
CA GLN A 414 -5.87 -50.65 16.37
C GLN A 414 -5.93 -51.52 17.64
N PHE A 415 -4.79 -52.03 18.09
CA PHE A 415 -4.65 -52.86 19.29
C PHE A 415 -3.53 -52.36 20.19
N PRO A 416 -3.75 -52.22 21.50
CA PRO A 416 -5.05 -52.31 22.17
C PRO A 416 -5.94 -51.09 21.84
N ASP A 417 -7.23 -51.30 21.68
CA ASP A 417 -8.18 -50.24 21.42
C ASP A 417 -8.46 -49.41 22.70
N THR A 418 -7.58 -48.47 22.99
CA THR A 418 -7.69 -47.57 24.15
C THR A 418 -8.83 -46.56 24.01
N LEU A 419 -9.43 -46.40 22.78
CA LEU A 419 -10.58 -45.53 22.57
C LEU A 419 -11.85 -46.09 23.22
N ARG A 420 -11.87 -47.38 23.63
CA ARG A 420 -12.94 -47.97 24.44
C ARG A 420 -13.22 -47.17 25.73
N LEU A 421 -12.21 -46.48 26.25
CA LEU A 421 -12.37 -45.61 27.43
C LEU A 421 -13.28 -44.41 27.16
N VAL A 422 -13.40 -43.98 25.92
CA VAL A 422 -14.19 -42.82 25.49
C VAL A 422 -15.42 -43.17 24.64
N TYR A 423 -15.64 -44.44 24.30
CA TYR A 423 -16.85 -44.89 23.56
C TYR A 423 -18.06 -44.93 24.49
N PRO A 424 -19.27 -44.70 23.98
CA PRO A 424 -20.51 -44.97 24.74
C PRO A 424 -20.61 -46.46 25.08
N PRO A 425 -21.38 -46.84 26.15
CA PRO A 425 -22.19 -45.96 26.98
C PRO A 425 -21.31 -45.19 27.98
N PHE A 426 -21.77 -43.95 28.29
CA PHE A 426 -21.11 -43.10 29.28
C PHE A 426 -21.65 -43.43 30.68
N ASN A 427 -20.73 -43.63 31.62
CA ASN A 427 -21.02 -43.87 33.03
C ASN A 427 -20.18 -42.95 33.91
N GLU A 428 -20.42 -42.95 35.21
CA GLU A 428 -19.70 -42.10 36.16
C GLU A 428 -18.20 -42.27 36.12
N ALA A 429 -17.68 -43.48 35.87
CA ALA A 429 -16.24 -43.73 35.78
C ALA A 429 -15.64 -43.04 34.55
N LYS A 430 -16.34 -43.06 33.42
CA LYS A 430 -15.91 -42.33 32.21
C LYS A 430 -16.02 -40.81 32.36
N ALA A 431 -17.04 -40.31 33.06
CA ALA A 431 -17.18 -38.90 33.37
C ALA A 431 -15.97 -38.40 34.18
N LYS A 432 -15.57 -39.14 35.24
CA LYS A 432 -14.37 -38.83 36.00
C LYS A 432 -13.09 -38.86 35.15
N LEU A 433 -12.97 -39.79 34.20
CA LEU A 433 -11.84 -39.85 33.28
C LEU A 433 -11.79 -38.61 32.37
N PHE A 434 -12.94 -38.16 31.83
CA PHE A 434 -13.01 -36.93 31.04
C PHE A 434 -12.63 -35.70 31.85
N ASP A 435 -13.05 -35.59 33.10
CA ASP A 435 -12.66 -34.51 34.02
C ASP A 435 -11.12 -34.47 34.27
N ILE A 436 -10.49 -35.65 34.32
CA ILE A 436 -9.04 -35.75 34.47
C ILE A 436 -8.37 -35.33 33.17
N ILE A 437 -8.79 -35.80 31.99
CA ILE A 437 -8.22 -35.46 30.69
C ILE A 437 -8.33 -33.96 30.45
N ALA A 438 -9.48 -33.34 30.76
CA ALA A 438 -9.72 -31.91 30.58
C ALA A 438 -8.82 -31.03 31.45
N LYS A 439 -8.24 -31.55 32.55
CA LYS A 439 -7.26 -30.81 33.40
C LYS A 439 -5.85 -30.81 32.84
N PHE A 440 -5.55 -31.68 31.90
CA PHE A 440 -4.21 -31.83 31.29
C PHE A 440 -4.17 -31.41 29.79
N SER A 441 -5.29 -30.99 29.21
CA SER A 441 -5.37 -30.36 27.89
C SER A 441 -5.39 -28.85 27.99
#